data_38b81bb710698fb0a440284d7a79f436
#
_entry.id   38b81bb710698fb0a440284d7a79f436
#
_cell.length_a   1.000
_cell.length_b   1.000
_cell.length_c   1.000
_cell.angle_alpha   90.00
_cell.angle_beta   90.00
_cell.angle_gamma   90.00
#
_symmetry.space_group_name_H-M   'P 1'
#
loop_
_entity.id
_entity.type
_entity.pdbx_description
1 polymer ?
#
loop_
_entity_poly.entity_id
_entity_poly.type
_entity_poly.pdbx_seq_one_letter_code
_entity_poly.pdbx_strand_id
1 'polypeptide(L)'
;MLLKIVENNKAKILGELDEAIDRALESVGLQASNYAKMSTPVDTGLLRNSMTYALGGEGAAISTYKDDVGKKSGSYSGSAPAEEKTVFIGTNVEYAPYVEFGHHLPSGGVVAGQHFLERAIVGHKNEYKKLIEAALKGF
;
A
#
# COMPACT_ATOMS: atom_id res chain seq x y z
N MET A 1 42.05 16.78 -1.92
CA MET A 1 41.03 17.57 -1.24
C MET A 1 39.75 17.69 -2.03
N LEU A 2 39.78 18.05 -3.30
CA LEU A 2 38.58 18.14 -4.14
C LEU A 2 37.80 16.82 -4.26
N LEU A 3 38.49 15.70 -4.45
CA LEU A 3 37.84 14.39 -4.55
C LEU A 3 37.11 14.03 -3.28
N LYS A 4 37.66 14.33 -2.12
CA LYS A 4 37.04 14.06 -0.83
C LYS A 4 35.77 14.88 -0.60
N ILE A 5 35.76 16.14 -1.04
CA ILE A 5 34.57 17.02 -0.97
C ILE A 5 33.49 16.49 -1.88
N VAL A 6 33.82 16.07 -3.10
CA VAL A 6 32.86 15.53 -4.08
C VAL A 6 32.23 14.22 -3.53
N GLU A 7 33.03 13.34 -2.94
CA GLU A 7 32.52 12.10 -2.33
C GLU A 7 31.56 12.39 -1.18
N ASN A 8 31.89 13.35 -0.30
CA ASN A 8 31.02 13.74 0.79
C ASN A 8 29.69 14.32 0.28
N ASN A 9 29.73 15.15 -0.75
CA ASN A 9 28.53 15.70 -1.39
C ASN A 9 27.70 14.61 -2.07
N LYS A 10 28.35 13.64 -2.72
CA LYS A 10 27.67 12.51 -3.34
C LYS A 10 26.91 11.68 -2.30
N ALA A 11 27.56 11.33 -1.21
CA ALA A 11 26.92 10.57 -0.14
C ALA A 11 25.73 11.30 0.46
N LYS A 12 25.86 12.60 0.70
CA LYS A 12 24.77 13.45 1.19
C LYS A 12 23.60 13.51 0.22
N ILE A 13 23.87 13.72 -1.07
CA ILE A 13 22.84 13.79 -2.11
C ILE A 13 22.13 12.45 -2.24
N LEU A 14 22.84 11.32 -2.20
CA LEU A 14 22.24 10.00 -2.25
C LEU A 14 21.37 9.73 -1.05
N GLY A 15 21.78 10.16 0.15
CA GLY A 15 20.96 10.03 1.36
C GLY A 15 19.69 10.88 1.28
N GLU A 16 19.78 12.10 0.82
CA GLU A 16 18.61 12.98 0.62
C GLU A 16 17.66 12.42 -0.43
N LEU A 17 18.20 11.83 -1.51
CA LEU A 17 17.40 11.19 -2.54
C LEU A 17 16.67 9.95 -2.00
N ASP A 18 17.32 9.12 -1.20
CA ASP A 18 16.70 7.97 -0.56
C ASP A 18 15.52 8.38 0.32
N GLU A 19 15.70 9.41 1.14
CA GLU A 19 14.62 9.94 1.98
C GLU A 19 13.46 10.49 1.15
N ALA A 20 13.76 11.18 0.05
CA ALA A 20 12.75 11.72 -0.85
C ALA A 20 11.95 10.61 -1.53
N ILE A 21 12.61 9.54 -1.94
CA ILE A 21 11.95 8.36 -2.52
C ILE A 21 11.03 7.71 -1.49
N ASP A 22 11.48 7.52 -0.27
CA ASP A 22 10.67 6.91 0.78
C ASP A 22 9.44 7.76 1.11
N ARG A 23 9.57 9.07 1.18
CA ARG A 23 8.43 9.98 1.36
C ARG A 23 7.45 9.91 0.19
N ALA A 24 7.96 9.82 -1.03
CA ALA A 24 7.14 9.68 -2.23
C ALA A 24 6.34 8.37 -2.19
N LEU A 25 6.99 7.27 -1.84
CA LEU A 25 6.36 5.97 -1.74
C LEU A 25 5.31 5.92 -0.62
N GLU A 26 5.57 6.60 0.49
CA GLU A 26 4.60 6.72 1.57
C GLU A 26 3.33 7.45 1.11
N SER A 27 3.49 8.54 0.37
CA SER A 27 2.37 9.27 -0.23
C SER A 27 1.56 8.39 -1.20
N VAL A 28 2.25 7.62 -2.03
CA VAL A 28 1.61 6.65 -2.94
C VAL A 28 0.87 5.57 -2.15
N GLY A 29 1.48 5.03 -1.11
CA GLY A 29 0.87 4.00 -0.27
C GLY A 29 -0.42 4.49 0.40
N LEU A 30 -0.38 5.69 0.96
CA LEU A 30 -1.56 6.31 1.55
C LEU A 30 -2.67 6.49 0.52
N GLN A 31 -2.37 7.04 -0.64
CA GLN A 31 -3.34 7.26 -1.70
C GLN A 31 -3.90 5.96 -2.26
N ALA A 32 -3.04 4.97 -2.48
CA ALA A 32 -3.45 3.66 -2.97
C ALA A 32 -4.34 2.93 -1.97
N SER A 33 -4.02 3.00 -0.68
CA SER A 33 -4.88 2.42 0.36
C SER A 33 -6.24 3.11 0.43
N ASN A 34 -6.29 4.42 0.23
CA ASN A 34 -7.55 5.17 0.17
C ASN A 34 -8.39 4.74 -1.05
N TYR A 35 -7.78 4.58 -2.21
CA TYR A 35 -8.49 4.08 -3.39
C TYR A 35 -8.97 2.65 -3.19
N ALA A 36 -8.18 1.79 -2.55
CA ALA A 36 -8.61 0.44 -2.20
C ALA A 36 -9.84 0.47 -1.29
N LYS A 37 -9.85 1.34 -0.29
CA LYS A 37 -11.03 1.54 0.57
C LYS A 37 -12.26 1.98 -0.21
N MET A 38 -12.09 2.91 -1.13
CA MET A 38 -13.19 3.41 -1.98
C MET A 38 -13.74 2.34 -2.92
N SER A 39 -12.90 1.44 -3.39
CA SER A 39 -13.27 0.36 -4.32
C SER A 39 -13.77 -0.89 -3.63
N THR A 40 -13.58 -1.02 -2.32
CA THR A 40 -13.95 -2.21 -1.55
C THR A 40 -15.46 -2.28 -1.38
N PRO A 41 -16.10 -3.43 -1.70
CA PRO A 41 -17.50 -3.63 -1.38
C PRO A 41 -17.70 -3.56 0.14
N VAL A 42 -18.76 -2.86 0.57
CA VAL A 42 -19.03 -2.65 1.99
C VAL A 42 -20.26 -3.44 2.41
N ASP A 43 -20.08 -4.37 3.33
CA ASP A 43 -21.15 -5.00 4.09
C ASP A 43 -21.14 -4.41 5.51
N THR A 44 -20.18 -4.83 6.35
CA THR A 44 -20.01 -4.27 7.71
C THR A 44 -18.92 -3.21 7.78
N GLY A 45 -18.16 -3.04 6.73
CA GLY A 45 -17.01 -2.13 6.68
C GLY A 45 -15.70 -2.74 7.19
N LEU A 46 -15.70 -4.00 7.63
CA LEU A 46 -14.50 -4.64 8.16
C LEU A 46 -13.37 -4.69 7.13
N LEU A 47 -13.66 -5.17 5.93
CA LEU A 47 -12.68 -5.28 4.85
C LEU A 47 -12.15 -3.90 4.45
N ARG A 48 -13.03 -2.95 4.24
CA ARG A 48 -12.65 -1.57 3.90
C ARG A 48 -11.74 -0.97 4.97
N ASN A 49 -12.12 -1.10 6.24
CA ASN A 49 -11.38 -0.50 7.36
C ASN A 49 -10.05 -1.20 7.63
N SER A 50 -9.85 -2.41 7.11
CA SER A 50 -8.61 -3.18 7.28
C SER A 50 -7.50 -2.78 6.29
N MET A 51 -7.81 -1.99 5.26
CA MET A 51 -6.81 -1.62 4.26
C MET A 51 -5.69 -0.82 4.88
N THR A 52 -4.45 -1.22 4.60
CA THR A 52 -3.25 -0.57 5.09
C THR A 52 -2.16 -0.61 4.03
N TYR A 53 -1.09 0.14 4.27
CA TYR A 53 0.09 0.12 3.44
C TYR A 53 1.36 0.00 4.29
N ALA A 54 2.43 -0.44 3.68
CA ALA A 54 3.74 -0.51 4.32
C ALA A 54 4.84 -0.32 3.28
N LEU A 55 5.91 0.35 3.68
CA LEU A 55 7.13 0.41 2.88
C LEU A 55 7.91 -0.88 3.05
N GLY A 56 8.36 -1.46 1.94
CA GLY A 56 9.20 -2.65 1.97
C GLY A 56 10.53 -2.38 2.63
N GLY A 57 11.05 -3.35 3.35
CA GLY A 57 12.33 -3.27 4.04
C GLY A 57 12.32 -2.48 5.34
N GLU A 58 11.26 -1.80 5.71
CA GLU A 58 11.22 -0.91 6.89
C GLU A 58 10.69 -1.56 8.18
N GLY A 59 10.58 -2.86 8.22
CA GLY A 59 10.18 -3.58 9.42
C GLY A 59 8.68 -3.79 9.54
N ALA A 60 8.12 -3.64 10.74
CA ALA A 60 6.75 -4.03 11.03
C ALA A 60 5.72 -2.98 10.58
N ALA A 61 4.68 -3.44 9.92
CA ALA A 61 3.46 -2.67 9.75
C ALA A 61 2.46 -3.07 10.84
N ILE A 62 1.94 -2.09 11.56
CA ILE A 62 0.97 -2.31 12.63
C ILE A 62 -0.29 -1.54 12.30
N SER A 63 -1.41 -2.24 12.29
CA SER A 63 -2.71 -1.65 12.03
C SER A 63 -3.77 -2.35 12.88
N THR A 64 -4.65 -1.57 13.45
CA THR A 64 -5.84 -2.08 14.12
C THR A 64 -7.07 -1.55 13.40
N TYR A 65 -8.08 -2.37 13.27
CA TYR A 65 -9.29 -2.00 12.55
C TYR A 65 -10.52 -2.68 13.16
N LYS A 66 -11.66 -2.11 12.90
CA LYS A 66 -12.95 -2.65 13.31
C LYS A 66 -13.99 -2.39 12.23
N ASP A 67 -15.08 -3.15 12.26
CA ASP A 67 -16.21 -2.87 11.39
C ASP A 67 -17.00 -1.64 11.84
N ASP A 68 -17.94 -1.19 11.02
CA ASP A 68 -18.76 -0.01 11.31
C ASP A 68 -19.86 -0.26 12.34
N VAL A 69 -20.18 -1.53 12.59
CA VAL A 69 -21.25 -1.93 13.52
C VAL A 69 -20.73 -2.40 14.89
N GLY A 70 -19.43 -2.41 15.08
CA GLY A 70 -18.79 -2.72 16.35
C GLY A 70 -18.83 -4.17 16.77
N LYS A 71 -19.04 -5.11 15.84
CA LYS A 71 -19.14 -6.56 16.12
C LYS A 71 -17.84 -7.31 15.90
N LYS A 72 -17.05 -6.90 14.93
CA LYS A 72 -15.79 -7.55 14.58
C LYS A 72 -14.66 -6.55 14.52
N SER A 73 -13.50 -6.99 14.94
CA SER A 73 -12.26 -6.22 14.87
C SER A 73 -11.11 -7.15 14.51
N GLY A 74 -10.01 -6.58 14.11
CA GLY A 74 -8.81 -7.31 13.81
C GLY A 74 -7.60 -6.43 13.94
N SER A 75 -6.44 -7.04 13.81
CA SER A 75 -5.18 -6.32 13.80
C SER A 75 -4.21 -7.00 12.84
N TYR A 76 -3.37 -6.21 12.24
CA TYR A 76 -2.22 -6.67 11.50
C TYR A 76 -0.97 -6.24 12.25
N SER A 77 -0.12 -7.21 12.51
CA SER A 77 1.20 -6.96 13.09
C SER A 77 2.16 -7.94 12.43
N GLY A 78 3.01 -7.44 11.57
CA GLY A 78 3.93 -8.29 10.84
C GLY A 78 5.00 -7.48 10.14
N SER A 79 6.02 -8.18 9.66
CA SER A 79 7.08 -7.55 8.89
C SER A 79 6.60 -7.22 7.48
N ALA A 80 6.96 -6.04 7.00
CA ALA A 80 6.82 -5.72 5.59
C ALA A 80 7.71 -6.63 4.75
N PRO A 81 7.35 -6.91 3.47
CA PRO A 81 8.25 -7.62 2.58
C PRO A 81 9.63 -6.94 2.50
N ALA A 82 10.67 -7.74 2.25
CA ALA A 82 12.06 -7.26 2.30
C ALA A 82 12.46 -6.34 1.13
N GLU A 83 11.66 -6.25 0.09
CA GLU A 83 11.95 -5.40 -1.07
C GLU A 83 11.98 -3.93 -0.70
N GLU A 84 13.16 -3.31 -0.81
CA GLU A 84 13.32 -1.87 -0.60
C GLU A 84 12.77 -1.07 -1.78
N LYS A 85 12.49 0.20 -1.54
CA LYS A 85 11.96 1.14 -2.57
C LYS A 85 10.68 0.63 -3.22
N THR A 86 9.86 -0.04 -2.44
CA THR A 86 8.57 -0.59 -2.85
C THR A 86 7.55 -0.30 -1.77
N VAL A 87 6.34 0.03 -2.15
CA VAL A 87 5.23 0.18 -1.23
C VAL A 87 4.20 -0.92 -1.49
N PHE A 88 3.71 -1.50 -0.41
CA PHE A 88 2.71 -2.56 -0.44
C PHE A 88 1.41 -2.05 0.16
N ILE A 89 0.30 -2.41 -0.45
CA ILE A 89 -1.03 -2.21 0.13
C ILE A 89 -1.71 -3.55 0.30
N GLY A 90 -2.55 -3.67 1.30
CA GLY A 90 -3.25 -4.93 1.51
C GLY A 90 -4.08 -4.98 2.77
N THR A 91 -4.53 -6.19 3.05
CA THR A 91 -5.38 -6.53 4.16
C THR A 91 -5.05 -7.94 4.63
N ASN A 92 -5.31 -8.24 5.90
CA ASN A 92 -5.23 -9.60 6.44
C ASN A 92 -6.60 -10.22 6.76
N VAL A 93 -7.67 -9.62 6.29
CA VAL A 93 -9.01 -10.19 6.46
C VAL A 93 -9.10 -11.49 5.66
N GLU A 94 -9.55 -12.57 6.30
CA GLU A 94 -9.52 -13.92 5.73
C GLU A 94 -10.29 -14.06 4.42
N TYR A 95 -11.42 -13.38 4.28
CA TYR A 95 -12.25 -13.49 3.08
C TYR A 95 -11.83 -12.53 1.95
N ALA A 96 -10.82 -11.68 2.17
CA ALA A 96 -10.37 -10.71 1.16
C ALA A 96 -10.02 -11.34 -0.20
N PRO A 97 -9.31 -12.49 -0.27
CA PRO A 97 -9.02 -13.12 -1.55
C PRO A 97 -10.27 -13.51 -2.34
N TYR A 98 -11.31 -13.94 -1.65
CA TYR A 98 -12.57 -14.32 -2.30
C TYR A 98 -13.27 -13.10 -2.91
N VAL A 99 -13.17 -11.94 -2.26
CA VAL A 99 -13.72 -10.69 -2.79
C VAL A 99 -12.89 -10.20 -3.98
N GLU A 100 -11.58 -10.26 -3.86
CA GLU A 100 -10.66 -9.81 -4.92
C GLU A 100 -10.78 -10.66 -6.19
N PHE A 101 -10.69 -11.98 -6.06
CA PHE A 101 -10.58 -12.90 -7.17
C PHE A 101 -11.88 -13.64 -7.52
N GLY A 102 -12.89 -13.55 -6.67
CA GLY A 102 -14.10 -14.34 -6.81
C GLY A 102 -13.95 -15.74 -6.22
N HIS A 103 -15.01 -16.50 -6.27
CA HIS A 103 -15.03 -17.85 -5.71
C HIS A 103 -16.15 -18.71 -6.31
N HIS A 104 -16.03 -20.02 -6.12
CA HIS A 104 -17.06 -20.97 -6.48
C HIS A 104 -18.04 -21.19 -5.33
N LEU A 105 -19.33 -21.28 -5.66
CA LEU A 105 -20.37 -21.63 -4.70
C LEU A 105 -20.49 -23.15 -4.59
N PRO A 106 -20.87 -23.67 -3.40
CA PRO A 106 -21.15 -25.11 -3.24
C PRO A 106 -22.21 -25.64 -4.20
N SER A 107 -23.14 -24.77 -4.64
CA SER A 107 -24.18 -25.10 -5.61
C SER A 107 -23.71 -25.20 -7.06
N GLY A 108 -22.43 -24.93 -7.33
CA GLY A 108 -21.84 -24.97 -8.67
C GLY A 108 -21.80 -23.62 -9.40
N GLY A 109 -22.32 -22.55 -8.80
CA GLY A 109 -22.22 -21.20 -9.35
C GLY A 109 -20.86 -20.55 -9.08
N VAL A 110 -20.61 -19.42 -9.74
CA VAL A 110 -19.38 -18.63 -9.58
C VAL A 110 -19.74 -17.20 -9.20
N VAL A 111 -19.07 -16.68 -8.18
CA VAL A 111 -19.15 -15.26 -7.83
C VAL A 111 -17.92 -14.56 -8.41
N ALA A 112 -18.14 -13.55 -9.25
CA ALA A 112 -17.06 -12.80 -9.88
C ALA A 112 -16.28 -11.98 -8.86
N GLY A 113 -14.97 -11.86 -9.07
CA GLY A 113 -14.11 -11.03 -8.23
C GLY A 113 -14.40 -9.54 -8.42
N GLN A 114 -14.21 -8.76 -7.37
CA GLN A 114 -14.41 -7.31 -7.39
C GLN A 114 -13.15 -6.55 -7.76
N HIS A 115 -11.98 -7.18 -7.65
CA HIS A 115 -10.68 -6.60 -8.02
C HIS A 115 -10.42 -5.22 -7.40
N PHE A 116 -10.76 -5.05 -6.13
CA PHE A 116 -10.64 -3.76 -5.46
C PHE A 116 -9.18 -3.32 -5.26
N LEU A 117 -8.27 -4.26 -4.98
CA LEU A 117 -6.83 -3.98 -4.89
C LEU A 117 -6.22 -3.71 -6.27
N GLU A 118 -6.53 -4.53 -7.25
CA GLU A 118 -6.06 -4.34 -8.62
C GLU A 118 -6.50 -2.99 -9.18
N ARG A 119 -7.77 -2.61 -9.00
CA ARG A 119 -8.27 -1.31 -9.44
C ARG A 119 -7.56 -0.15 -8.75
N ALA A 120 -7.28 -0.28 -7.45
CA ALA A 120 -6.58 0.74 -6.70
C ALA A 120 -5.15 0.95 -7.21
N ILE A 121 -4.48 -0.12 -7.59
CA ILE A 121 -3.09 -0.07 -8.05
C ILE A 121 -3.02 0.30 -9.53
N VAL A 122 -3.65 -0.49 -10.39
CA VAL A 122 -3.54 -0.34 -11.85
C VAL A 122 -4.35 0.83 -12.37
N GLY A 123 -5.53 1.03 -11.81
CA GLY A 123 -6.45 2.09 -12.24
C GLY A 123 -5.95 3.51 -11.99
N HIS A 124 -4.99 3.71 -11.09
CA HIS A 124 -4.44 5.02 -10.72
C HIS A 124 -2.93 5.12 -10.95
N LYS A 125 -2.39 4.26 -11.79
CA LYS A 125 -0.95 4.17 -12.08
C LYS A 125 -0.34 5.50 -12.47
N ASN A 126 -0.99 6.27 -13.34
CA ASN A 126 -0.49 7.56 -13.79
C ASN A 126 -0.47 8.61 -12.68
N GLU A 127 -1.44 8.56 -11.79
CA GLU A 127 -1.49 9.44 -10.62
C GLU A 127 -0.32 9.17 -9.67
N TYR A 128 -0.02 7.91 -9.40
CA TYR A 128 1.11 7.53 -8.54
C TYR A 128 2.44 7.98 -9.16
N LYS A 129 2.58 7.83 -10.47
CA LYS A 129 3.75 8.32 -11.19
C LYS A 129 3.92 9.84 -11.01
N LYS A 130 2.85 10.60 -11.12
CA LYS A 130 2.88 12.05 -10.90
C LYS A 130 3.22 12.42 -9.47
N LEU A 131 2.73 11.68 -8.48
CA LEU A 131 3.07 11.90 -7.07
C LEU A 131 4.57 11.69 -6.83
N ILE A 132 5.14 10.66 -7.42
CA ILE A 132 6.58 10.38 -7.29
C ILE A 132 7.39 11.46 -7.99
N GLU A 133 7.04 11.84 -9.21
CA GLU A 133 7.72 12.91 -9.97
C GLU A 133 7.69 14.23 -9.22
N ALA A 134 6.55 14.60 -8.64
CA ALA A 134 6.41 15.83 -7.86
C ALA A 134 7.28 15.81 -6.60
N ALA A 135 7.33 14.67 -5.90
CA ALA A 135 8.13 14.53 -4.69
C ALA A 135 9.64 14.56 -4.97
N LEU A 136 10.06 14.12 -6.15
CA LEU A 136 11.47 14.12 -6.57
C LEU A 136 11.88 15.37 -7.34
N LYS A 137 10.97 16.30 -7.53
CA LYS A 137 11.26 17.56 -8.23
C LYS A 137 12.25 18.37 -7.40
N GLY A 138 13.34 18.76 -8.04
CA GLY A 138 14.42 19.49 -7.38
C GLY A 138 15.68 18.67 -7.10
N PHE A 139 15.64 17.39 -7.44
CA PHE A 139 16.82 16.52 -7.40
C PHE A 139 17.50 16.37 -8.77
#